data_5b83450a66eae9e8f8a0b0ac0ffcf015
#
_entry.id   5b83450a66eae9e8f8a0b0ac0ffcf015
#
_cell.length_a   1.000
_cell.length_b   1.000
_cell.length_c   1.000
_cell.angle_alpha   90.00
_cell.angle_beta   90.00
_cell.angle_gamma   90.00
#
_symmetry.space_group_name_H-M   'P 1'
#
loop_
_entity.id
_entity.type
_entity.pdbx_description
1 polymer ?
#
loop_
_entity_poly.entity_id
_entity_poly.type
_entity_poly.pdbx_seq_one_letter_code
_entity_poly.pdbx_strand_id
1 'polypeptide(L)'
;MNKILLFIFLSLNLFAKDYFTIYKNEGIKSVENELKLEFRQKESWLKYLQNHDTRFGYYETKKFIIVADKNNKTMALYKKDDKNFIKISSDSMIIGENLGDKLLEGDKKTPEGSYELIQRRTSLPAFYGPLALVTQYPDTFDKSLNKTGHGIWIHGMPLNGDRELYTEGCLAISNDRLELLDKSIDYKNTILITSSKAIPEVPKEELAIVLSTIFKWKDAWKDSDIETYLSFYSKDFKRADRSDFSTFSNQKRRIFAKNEEKVINLFNIDISPYPNSLGKNMYKILMDEEYFSPSVRFIGKKELYIELINGKVEILSED
;
A
#
# COMPACT_ATOMS: atom_id res chain seq x y z
N MET A 1 -15.64 -59.50 -17.65
CA MET A 1 -16.42 -58.50 -16.91
C MET A 1 -15.63 -57.20 -16.87
N ASN A 2 -15.82 -56.31 -17.83
CA ASN A 2 -15.15 -55.04 -17.92
C ASN A 2 -15.93 -54.00 -17.06
N LYS A 3 -15.30 -53.51 -16.01
CA LYS A 3 -15.83 -52.37 -15.27
C LYS A 3 -15.46 -51.07 -16.00
N ILE A 4 -16.45 -50.47 -16.64
CA ILE A 4 -16.35 -49.12 -17.20
C ILE A 4 -16.39 -48.16 -16.04
N LEU A 5 -15.25 -47.51 -15.75
CA LEU A 5 -15.16 -46.39 -14.80
C LEU A 5 -15.68 -45.14 -15.51
N LEU A 6 -16.90 -44.76 -15.18
CA LEU A 6 -17.51 -43.50 -15.64
C LEU A 6 -16.89 -42.33 -14.90
N PHE A 7 -15.90 -41.65 -15.51
CA PHE A 7 -15.42 -40.38 -15.04
C PHE A 7 -16.47 -39.29 -15.33
N ILE A 8 -17.23 -38.93 -14.31
CA ILE A 8 -18.08 -37.73 -14.38
C ILE A 8 -17.14 -36.52 -14.27
N PHE A 9 -16.77 -35.94 -15.40
CA PHE A 9 -16.24 -34.59 -15.46
C PHE A 9 -17.36 -33.65 -15.01
N LEU A 10 -17.34 -33.26 -13.73
CA LEU A 10 -18.04 -32.05 -13.29
C LEU A 10 -17.30 -30.86 -13.93
N SER A 11 -17.72 -30.48 -15.11
CA SER A 11 -17.38 -29.18 -15.67
C SER A 11 -18.06 -28.13 -14.78
N LEU A 12 -17.31 -27.58 -13.86
CA LEU A 12 -17.65 -26.31 -13.23
C LEU A 12 -17.63 -25.22 -14.32
N ASN A 13 -18.72 -25.17 -15.09
CA ASN A 13 -19.07 -23.97 -15.83
C ASN A 13 -19.35 -22.89 -14.78
N LEU A 14 -18.33 -22.18 -14.36
CA LEU A 14 -18.49 -20.85 -13.76
C LEU A 14 -19.10 -19.97 -14.85
N PHE A 15 -20.44 -19.98 -14.94
CA PHE A 15 -21.18 -19.01 -15.73
C PHE A 15 -20.77 -17.64 -15.23
N ALA A 16 -20.12 -16.84 -16.08
CA ALA A 16 -20.01 -15.40 -15.82
C ALA A 16 -21.44 -14.90 -15.57
N LYS A 17 -21.70 -14.30 -14.42
CA LYS A 17 -23.02 -13.75 -14.10
C LYS A 17 -23.42 -12.80 -15.23
N ASP A 18 -24.59 -13.01 -15.77
CA ASP A 18 -25.14 -12.11 -16.80
C ASP A 18 -25.81 -10.92 -16.13
N TYR A 19 -25.02 -9.91 -15.85
CA TYR A 19 -25.50 -8.65 -15.25
C TYR A 19 -26.54 -7.94 -16.11
N PHE A 20 -26.50 -8.14 -17.42
CA PHE A 20 -27.52 -7.59 -18.32
C PHE A 20 -28.90 -8.22 -18.05
N THR A 21 -28.96 -9.54 -17.92
CA THR A 21 -30.20 -10.24 -17.58
C THR A 21 -30.71 -9.88 -16.19
N ILE A 22 -29.81 -9.76 -15.19
CA ILE A 22 -30.19 -9.32 -13.83
C ILE A 22 -30.75 -7.91 -13.90
N TYR A 23 -30.07 -6.97 -14.57
CA TYR A 23 -30.56 -5.60 -14.70
C TYR A 23 -31.93 -5.53 -15.37
N LYS A 24 -32.10 -6.25 -16.50
CA LYS A 24 -33.34 -6.29 -17.27
C LYS A 24 -34.54 -6.79 -16.46
N ASN A 25 -34.33 -7.82 -15.64
CA ASN A 25 -35.41 -8.50 -14.93
C ASN A 25 -35.68 -7.91 -13.53
N GLU A 26 -34.64 -7.41 -12.85
CA GLU A 26 -34.68 -7.08 -11.42
C GLU A 26 -34.22 -5.64 -11.13
N GLY A 27 -33.62 -4.97 -12.13
CA GLY A 27 -33.15 -3.58 -12.02
C GLY A 27 -31.76 -3.44 -11.41
N ILE A 28 -31.32 -2.16 -11.31
CA ILE A 28 -29.93 -1.82 -10.94
C ILE A 28 -29.57 -2.25 -9.52
N LYS A 29 -30.52 -2.26 -8.58
CA LYS A 29 -30.27 -2.60 -7.19
C LYS A 29 -29.85 -4.06 -7.02
N SER A 30 -30.40 -4.98 -7.83
CA SER A 30 -29.99 -6.39 -7.82
C SER A 30 -28.60 -6.57 -8.40
N VAL A 31 -28.24 -5.83 -9.48
CA VAL A 31 -26.86 -5.80 -10.01
C VAL A 31 -25.88 -5.30 -8.96
N GLU A 32 -26.20 -4.21 -8.27
CA GLU A 32 -25.38 -3.65 -7.19
C GLU A 32 -25.14 -4.68 -6.07
N ASN A 33 -26.20 -5.38 -5.64
CA ASN A 33 -26.09 -6.42 -4.62
C ASN A 33 -25.19 -7.60 -5.08
N GLU A 34 -25.32 -8.03 -6.31
CA GLU A 34 -24.50 -9.11 -6.86
C GLU A 34 -23.02 -8.70 -6.97
N LEU A 35 -22.73 -7.48 -7.45
CA LEU A 35 -21.39 -6.94 -7.48
C LEU A 35 -20.81 -6.80 -6.06
N LYS A 36 -21.60 -6.32 -5.10
CA LYS A 36 -21.21 -6.23 -3.69
C LYS A 36 -20.77 -7.60 -3.15
N LEU A 37 -21.50 -8.66 -3.48
CA LEU A 37 -21.13 -10.03 -3.10
C LEU A 37 -19.83 -10.48 -3.76
N GLU A 38 -19.62 -10.19 -5.04
CA GLU A 38 -18.39 -10.56 -5.76
C GLU A 38 -17.15 -9.84 -5.21
N PHE A 39 -17.24 -8.55 -4.92
CA PHE A 39 -16.14 -7.80 -4.33
C PHE A 39 -15.71 -8.32 -2.96
N ARG A 40 -16.56 -9.03 -2.24
CA ARG A 40 -16.28 -9.64 -0.94
C ARG A 40 -15.65 -11.03 -1.05
N GLN A 41 -15.56 -11.61 -2.25
CA GLN A 41 -15.04 -12.95 -2.47
C GLN A 41 -13.59 -12.91 -2.95
N LYS A 42 -12.71 -13.64 -2.26
CA LYS A 42 -11.31 -13.80 -2.65
C LYS A 42 -11.17 -14.36 -4.08
N GLU A 43 -12.02 -15.30 -4.43
CA GLU A 43 -12.02 -15.98 -5.72
C GLU A 43 -12.24 -15.03 -6.89
N SER A 44 -13.11 -14.02 -6.71
CA SER A 44 -13.37 -12.98 -7.72
C SER A 44 -12.10 -12.14 -7.96
N TRP A 45 -11.39 -11.77 -6.89
CA TRP A 45 -10.14 -11.04 -7.00
C TRP A 45 -9.00 -11.88 -7.56
N LEU A 46 -8.92 -13.18 -7.23
CA LEU A 46 -7.94 -14.09 -7.86
C LEU A 46 -8.13 -14.15 -9.36
N LYS A 47 -9.38 -14.27 -9.82
CA LYS A 47 -9.71 -14.24 -11.25
C LYS A 47 -9.34 -12.92 -11.90
N TYR A 48 -9.63 -11.80 -11.24
CA TYR A 48 -9.28 -10.45 -11.71
C TYR A 48 -7.75 -10.28 -11.83
N LEU A 49 -7.01 -10.73 -10.82
CA LEU A 49 -5.56 -10.62 -10.76
C LEU A 49 -4.81 -11.67 -11.62
N GLN A 50 -5.50 -12.60 -12.27
CA GLN A 50 -4.89 -13.74 -12.96
C GLN A 50 -3.74 -13.33 -13.90
N ASN A 51 -3.94 -12.25 -14.66
CA ASN A 51 -3.00 -11.74 -15.65
C ASN A 51 -2.22 -10.51 -15.19
N HIS A 52 -2.26 -10.17 -13.88
CA HIS A 52 -1.50 -9.06 -13.33
C HIS A 52 -0.15 -9.55 -12.82
N ASP A 53 0.89 -8.77 -13.08
CA ASP A 53 2.17 -8.88 -12.39
C ASP A 53 2.00 -8.23 -11.01
N THR A 54 2.17 -9.01 -9.96
CA THR A 54 1.94 -8.58 -8.58
C THR A 54 3.22 -8.49 -7.77
N ARG A 55 4.41 -8.61 -8.41
CA ARG A 55 5.71 -8.63 -7.72
C ARG A 55 5.87 -7.57 -6.66
N PHE A 56 5.38 -6.37 -6.92
CA PHE A 56 5.53 -5.23 -6.00
C PHE A 56 4.19 -4.79 -5.39
N GLY A 57 3.14 -5.59 -5.49
CA GLY A 57 1.81 -5.26 -5.00
C GLY A 57 0.79 -5.02 -6.11
N TYR A 58 -0.27 -4.27 -5.81
CA TYR A 58 -1.36 -3.91 -6.72
C TYR A 58 -1.53 -2.39 -6.77
N TYR A 59 -1.58 -1.81 -7.97
CA TYR A 59 -1.64 -0.35 -8.11
C TYR A 59 -2.63 0.07 -9.19
N GLU A 60 -3.55 0.94 -8.82
CA GLU A 60 -4.47 1.61 -9.75
C GLU A 60 -3.91 2.97 -10.19
N THR A 61 -3.24 3.69 -9.28
CA THR A 61 -2.75 5.06 -9.57
C THR A 61 -1.24 5.15 -9.69
N LYS A 62 -0.47 4.42 -8.89
CA LYS A 62 0.99 4.48 -8.94
C LYS A 62 1.52 3.81 -10.20
N LYS A 63 2.34 4.55 -10.93
CA LYS A 63 2.91 4.11 -12.22
C LYS A 63 4.38 3.76 -12.14
N PHE A 64 5.06 4.21 -11.10
CA PHE A 64 6.49 3.99 -10.91
C PHE A 64 6.76 3.41 -9.53
N ILE A 65 7.60 2.38 -9.48
CA ILE A 65 8.03 1.72 -8.25
C ILE A 65 9.53 1.83 -8.19
N ILE A 66 10.04 2.49 -7.16
CA ILE A 66 11.47 2.50 -6.83
C ILE A 66 11.69 1.45 -5.75
N VAL A 67 12.57 0.50 -6.01
CA VAL A 67 12.97 -0.54 -5.06
C VAL A 67 14.40 -0.24 -4.62
N ALA A 68 14.56 0.10 -3.34
CA ALA A 68 15.85 0.37 -2.72
C ALA A 68 16.25 -0.81 -1.82
N ASP A 69 17.15 -1.65 -2.32
CA ASP A 69 17.77 -2.73 -1.58
C ASP A 69 18.96 -2.20 -0.77
N LYS A 70 18.76 -2.06 0.54
CA LYS A 70 19.77 -1.51 1.46
C LYS A 70 20.96 -2.46 1.64
N ASN A 71 20.73 -3.78 1.56
CA ASN A 71 21.79 -4.77 1.73
C ASN A 71 22.75 -4.75 0.56
N ASN A 72 22.22 -4.74 -0.67
CA ASN A 72 23.02 -4.71 -1.89
C ASN A 72 23.40 -3.27 -2.31
N LYS A 73 22.88 -2.25 -1.60
CA LYS A 73 23.07 -0.83 -1.93
C LYS A 73 22.70 -0.52 -3.38
N THR A 74 21.55 -1.03 -3.83
CA THR A 74 21.05 -0.81 -5.20
C THR A 74 19.66 -0.21 -5.18
N MET A 75 19.41 0.68 -6.13
CA MET A 75 18.12 1.30 -6.39
C MET A 75 17.67 0.94 -7.80
N ALA A 76 16.53 0.29 -7.94
CA ALA A 76 15.96 -0.08 -9.21
C ALA A 76 14.64 0.66 -9.44
N LEU A 77 14.46 1.18 -10.66
CA LEU A 77 13.21 1.80 -11.11
C LEU A 77 12.43 0.82 -11.98
N TYR A 78 11.15 0.67 -11.66
CA TYR A 78 10.19 -0.06 -12.47
C TYR A 78 9.05 0.87 -12.89
N LYS A 79 8.56 0.67 -14.11
CA LYS A 79 7.36 1.31 -14.64
C LYS A 79 6.25 0.27 -14.74
N LYS A 80 5.07 0.60 -14.24
CA LYS A 80 3.87 -0.18 -14.49
C LYS A 80 3.37 0.14 -15.91
N ASP A 81 3.28 -0.88 -16.75
CA ASP A 81 2.75 -0.82 -18.10
C ASP A 81 1.56 -1.79 -18.19
N ASP A 82 0.35 -1.24 -18.16
CA ASP A 82 -0.91 -1.96 -17.97
C ASP A 82 -0.85 -2.88 -16.73
N LYS A 83 -0.65 -4.17 -16.94
CA LYS A 83 -0.65 -5.21 -15.89
C LYS A 83 0.74 -5.68 -15.48
N ASN A 84 1.79 -5.13 -16.09
CA ASN A 84 3.16 -5.61 -15.90
C ASN A 84 4.07 -4.54 -15.30
N PHE A 85 5.17 -4.97 -14.66
CA PHE A 85 6.25 -4.09 -14.24
C PHE A 85 7.46 -4.29 -15.13
N ILE A 86 7.87 -3.22 -15.82
CA ILE A 86 9.05 -3.19 -16.69
C ILE A 86 10.18 -2.49 -15.93
N LYS A 87 11.32 -3.17 -15.79
CA LYS A 87 12.52 -2.58 -15.18
C LYS A 87 13.12 -1.54 -16.13
N ILE A 88 13.24 -0.31 -15.65
CA ILE A 88 13.79 0.83 -16.41
C ILE A 88 15.28 1.01 -16.13
N SER A 89 15.69 1.00 -14.85
CA SER A 89 17.08 1.14 -14.45
C SER A 89 17.40 0.37 -13.18
N SER A 90 18.70 0.24 -12.91
CA SER A 90 19.22 -0.24 -11.64
C SER A 90 20.59 0.41 -11.43
N ASP A 91 20.74 1.11 -10.32
CA ASP A 91 21.88 1.95 -10.03
C ASP A 91 22.41 1.65 -8.63
N SER A 92 23.72 1.89 -8.41
CA SER A 92 24.28 1.84 -7.05
C SER A 92 23.82 3.04 -6.25
N MET A 93 23.59 2.85 -4.95
CA MET A 93 23.22 3.93 -4.03
C MET A 93 24.06 3.91 -2.76
N ILE A 94 24.14 5.07 -2.12
CA ILE A 94 24.67 5.24 -0.77
C ILE A 94 23.47 5.40 0.17
N ILE A 95 23.56 4.77 1.34
CA ILE A 95 22.51 4.77 2.39
C ILE A 95 23.08 5.28 3.71
N GLY A 96 22.24 5.33 4.75
CA GLY A 96 22.65 5.68 6.10
C GLY A 96 23.86 4.87 6.58
N GLU A 97 24.68 5.50 7.42
CA GLU A 97 25.91 4.90 7.99
C GLU A 97 25.60 3.60 8.74
N ASN A 98 24.53 3.59 9.49
CA ASN A 98 24.14 2.47 10.33
C ASN A 98 23.11 1.56 9.62
N LEU A 99 23.26 0.25 9.80
CA LEU A 99 22.32 -0.74 9.26
C LEU A 99 21.03 -0.82 10.11
N GLY A 100 20.01 -1.45 9.55
CA GLY A 100 18.70 -1.67 10.17
C GLY A 100 17.70 -0.56 9.86
N ASP A 101 16.54 -0.63 10.47
CA ASP A 101 15.45 0.32 10.27
C ASP A 101 15.67 1.61 11.08
N LYS A 102 15.26 2.74 10.51
CA LYS A 102 15.32 4.04 11.20
C LYS A 102 14.25 4.11 12.27
N LEU A 103 14.67 4.43 13.51
CA LEU A 103 13.79 4.56 14.68
C LEU A 103 13.82 5.98 15.26
N LEU A 104 15.00 6.58 15.35
CA LEU A 104 15.21 7.85 16.04
C LEU A 104 15.94 8.86 15.17
N GLU A 105 15.68 10.14 15.41
CA GLU A 105 16.48 11.21 14.83
C GLU A 105 17.96 11.04 15.22
N GLY A 106 18.87 11.26 14.27
CA GLY A 106 20.31 11.13 14.50
C GLY A 106 20.84 9.68 14.50
N ASP A 107 20.01 8.65 14.36
CA ASP A 107 20.46 7.25 14.33
C ASP A 107 21.21 6.86 13.06
N LYS A 108 21.26 7.75 12.09
CA LYS A 108 21.93 7.60 10.78
C LYS A 108 21.51 6.37 9.99
N LYS A 109 20.28 5.91 10.18
CA LYS A 109 19.70 4.77 9.46
C LYS A 109 18.75 5.22 8.36
N THR A 110 18.75 4.50 7.25
CA THR A 110 17.72 4.63 6.23
C THR A 110 16.48 3.81 6.65
N PRO A 111 15.26 4.37 6.62
CA PRO A 111 14.06 3.66 7.05
C PRO A 111 13.74 2.48 6.15
N GLU A 112 13.01 1.51 6.69
CA GLU A 112 12.37 0.41 5.97
C GLU A 112 10.87 0.65 5.89
N GLY A 113 10.29 0.46 4.71
CA GLY A 113 8.87 0.73 4.50
C GLY A 113 8.54 1.00 3.03
N SER A 114 7.33 1.54 2.84
CA SER A 114 6.79 1.95 1.55
C SER A 114 6.33 3.40 1.63
N TYR A 115 7.03 4.29 0.93
CA TYR A 115 6.87 5.74 1.07
C TYR A 115 6.48 6.41 -0.23
N GLU A 116 5.51 7.33 -0.17
CA GLU A 116 5.25 8.25 -1.27
C GLU A 116 6.39 9.27 -1.38
N LEU A 117 6.60 9.78 -2.59
CA LEU A 117 7.43 10.95 -2.82
C LEU A 117 6.54 12.19 -2.77
N ILE A 118 6.74 13.05 -1.77
CA ILE A 118 5.82 14.15 -1.46
C ILE A 118 6.27 15.50 -2.01
N GLN A 119 7.54 15.64 -2.36
CA GLN A 119 8.07 16.89 -2.87
C GLN A 119 9.31 16.65 -3.75
N ARG A 120 9.41 17.42 -4.85
CA ARG A 120 10.65 17.59 -5.64
C ARG A 120 11.28 18.94 -5.27
N ARG A 121 12.55 18.95 -4.93
CA ARG A 121 13.31 20.16 -4.55
C ARG A 121 14.50 20.36 -5.45
N THR A 122 14.70 21.60 -5.91
CA THR A 122 15.86 22.01 -6.74
C THR A 122 16.70 23.10 -6.09
N SER A 123 16.10 23.87 -5.16
CA SER A 123 16.82 24.86 -4.35
C SER A 123 17.28 24.21 -3.05
N LEU A 124 18.51 23.67 -3.05
CA LEU A 124 19.14 22.97 -1.93
C LEU A 124 20.66 23.21 -1.91
N PRO A 125 21.33 22.99 -0.75
CA PRO A 125 22.78 23.10 -0.67
C PRO A 125 23.48 22.17 -1.68
N ALA A 126 24.58 22.63 -2.25
CA ALA A 126 25.37 21.91 -3.26
C ALA A 126 25.78 20.48 -2.83
N PHE A 127 25.83 20.23 -1.53
CA PHE A 127 26.12 18.91 -0.94
C PHE A 127 25.13 17.81 -1.35
N TYR A 128 23.87 18.17 -1.67
CA TYR A 128 22.81 17.21 -2.04
C TYR A 128 22.66 17.04 -3.56
N GLY A 129 23.55 17.63 -4.36
CA GLY A 129 23.48 17.55 -5.82
C GLY A 129 22.46 18.50 -6.45
N PRO A 130 22.00 18.23 -7.69
CA PRO A 130 21.17 19.15 -8.46
C PRO A 130 19.72 19.21 -7.98
N LEU A 131 19.21 18.15 -7.36
CA LEU A 131 17.83 18.04 -6.89
C LEU A 131 17.67 16.97 -5.79
N ALA A 132 16.52 16.96 -5.14
CA ALA A 132 16.12 15.91 -4.21
C ALA A 132 14.64 15.58 -4.34
N LEU A 133 14.31 14.31 -4.13
CA LEU A 133 12.95 13.80 -4.00
C LEU A 133 12.71 13.46 -2.53
N VAL A 134 11.77 14.16 -1.91
CA VAL A 134 11.46 14.04 -0.47
C VAL A 134 10.49 12.89 -0.26
N THR A 135 10.81 11.99 0.65
CA THR A 135 9.91 10.88 1.04
C THR A 135 8.92 11.30 2.12
N GLN A 136 7.83 10.56 2.27
CA GLN A 136 6.81 10.77 3.32
C GLN A 136 7.31 10.39 4.73
N TYR A 137 8.53 9.87 4.89
CA TYR A 137 9.04 9.45 6.22
C TYR A 137 9.06 10.61 7.23
N PRO A 138 8.60 10.43 8.49
CA PRO A 138 7.85 9.28 9.01
C PRO A 138 6.39 9.30 8.52
N ASP A 139 5.90 8.16 8.03
CA ASP A 139 4.51 8.00 7.65
C ASP A 139 3.58 7.75 8.86
N THR A 140 2.31 7.47 8.63
CA THR A 140 1.32 7.23 9.69
C THR A 140 1.71 6.06 10.59
N PHE A 141 2.20 4.96 10.01
CA PHE A 141 2.61 3.79 10.79
C PHE A 141 3.90 4.05 11.59
N ASP A 142 4.89 4.70 10.99
CA ASP A 142 6.12 5.11 11.68
C ASP A 142 5.80 5.99 12.91
N LYS A 143 4.89 6.95 12.75
CA LYS A 143 4.42 7.82 13.85
C LYS A 143 3.71 7.03 14.94
N SER A 144 2.89 6.04 14.59
CA SER A 144 2.20 5.17 15.55
C SER A 144 3.18 4.35 16.40
N LEU A 145 4.37 4.06 15.85
CA LEU A 145 5.48 3.37 16.53
C LEU A 145 6.43 4.33 17.26
N ASN A 146 6.12 5.63 17.33
CA ASN A 146 6.99 6.67 17.91
C ASN A 146 8.34 6.83 17.19
N LYS A 147 8.46 6.46 15.93
CA LYS A 147 9.64 6.76 15.15
C LYS A 147 9.79 8.27 14.97
N THR A 148 11.02 8.77 15.06
CA THR A 148 11.33 10.19 14.97
C THR A 148 12.33 10.50 13.88
N GLY A 149 12.61 11.80 13.68
CA GLY A 149 13.41 12.32 12.58
C GLY A 149 12.56 12.60 11.35
N HIS A 150 13.16 13.25 10.37
CA HIS A 150 12.51 13.71 9.15
C HIS A 150 13.55 13.96 8.06
N GLY A 151 13.11 14.37 6.86
CA GLY A 151 14.05 14.78 5.82
C GLY A 151 14.82 13.61 5.19
N ILE A 152 14.17 12.47 5.02
CA ILE A 152 14.73 11.36 4.24
C ILE A 152 14.45 11.63 2.76
N TRP A 153 15.52 11.77 1.99
CA TRP A 153 15.46 12.14 0.56
C TRP A 153 16.16 11.10 -0.32
N ILE A 154 15.72 11.02 -1.57
CA ILE A 154 16.57 10.53 -2.67
C ILE A 154 17.24 11.76 -3.23
N HIS A 155 18.59 11.83 -3.23
CA HIS A 155 19.34 12.99 -3.67
C HIS A 155 20.64 12.61 -4.40
N GLY A 156 21.34 13.61 -4.93
CA GLY A 156 22.59 13.43 -5.67
C GLY A 156 23.83 13.45 -4.79
N MET A 157 24.99 13.44 -5.47
CA MET A 157 26.31 13.66 -4.91
C MET A 157 26.65 15.15 -4.87
N PRO A 158 27.56 15.60 -3.99
CA PRO A 158 27.98 17.00 -3.96
C PRO A 158 28.37 17.53 -5.34
N LEU A 159 27.94 18.75 -5.65
CA LEU A 159 28.34 19.42 -6.89
C LEU A 159 29.82 19.84 -6.87
N ASN A 160 30.38 20.05 -5.67
CA ASN A 160 31.76 20.39 -5.43
C ASN A 160 32.30 19.57 -4.25
N GLY A 161 33.53 19.05 -4.39
CA GLY A 161 34.19 18.23 -3.37
C GLY A 161 33.67 16.81 -3.29
N ASP A 162 34.10 16.10 -2.27
CA ASP A 162 33.76 14.70 -2.02
C ASP A 162 32.83 14.56 -0.85
N ARG A 163 32.33 13.33 -0.65
CA ARG A 163 31.54 12.95 0.51
C ARG A 163 31.94 11.55 0.98
N GLU A 164 31.57 11.26 2.22
CA GLU A 164 31.67 9.92 2.77
C GLU A 164 30.79 8.93 2.00
N LEU A 165 31.17 7.64 2.03
CA LEU A 165 30.43 6.55 1.40
C LEU A 165 29.17 6.14 2.18
N TYR A 166 28.62 7.07 2.96
CA TYR A 166 27.38 6.92 3.72
C TYR A 166 26.63 8.25 3.81
N THR A 167 25.38 8.17 4.24
CA THR A 167 24.53 9.33 4.53
C THR A 167 24.08 9.30 6.00
N GLU A 168 23.34 10.31 6.41
CA GLU A 168 22.67 10.31 7.72
C GLU A 168 21.25 9.72 7.68
N GLY A 169 20.95 8.91 6.66
CA GLY A 169 19.68 8.21 6.49
C GLY A 169 19.04 8.39 5.11
N CYS A 170 19.48 9.35 4.31
CA CYS A 170 19.02 9.56 2.93
C CYS A 170 19.52 8.45 1.99
N LEU A 171 18.94 8.38 0.80
CA LEU A 171 19.40 7.55 -0.30
C LEU A 171 20.11 8.47 -1.32
N ALA A 172 21.41 8.27 -1.55
CA ALA A 172 22.15 9.09 -2.52
C ALA A 172 22.58 8.24 -3.72
N ILE A 173 22.39 8.79 -4.93
CA ILE A 173 22.84 8.21 -6.21
C ILE A 173 23.67 9.24 -6.99
N SER A 174 24.35 8.83 -8.05
CA SER A 174 25.12 9.78 -8.87
C SER A 174 24.20 10.82 -9.51
N ASN A 175 24.73 12.02 -9.78
CA ASN A 175 23.93 13.15 -10.26
C ASN A 175 23.27 12.87 -11.60
N ASP A 176 23.98 12.25 -12.53
CA ASP A 176 23.48 11.84 -13.85
C ASP A 176 22.32 10.84 -13.72
N ARG A 177 22.43 9.87 -12.80
CA ARG A 177 21.37 8.90 -12.53
C ARG A 177 20.15 9.53 -11.85
N LEU A 178 20.39 10.47 -10.95
CA LEU A 178 19.30 11.22 -10.31
C LEU A 178 18.52 12.07 -11.32
N GLU A 179 19.21 12.75 -12.24
CA GLU A 179 18.55 13.51 -13.29
C GLU A 179 17.77 12.63 -14.27
N LEU A 180 18.30 11.44 -14.60
CA LEU A 180 17.59 10.46 -15.41
C LEU A 180 16.35 9.93 -14.68
N LEU A 181 16.47 9.61 -13.38
CA LEU A 181 15.35 9.20 -12.55
C LEU A 181 14.26 10.27 -12.54
N ASP A 182 14.63 11.53 -12.25
CA ASP A 182 13.71 12.66 -12.20
C ASP A 182 12.97 12.90 -13.52
N LYS A 183 13.67 12.76 -14.66
CA LYS A 183 13.07 12.86 -16.01
C LYS A 183 12.17 11.69 -16.37
N SER A 184 12.38 10.53 -15.73
CA SER A 184 11.69 9.27 -16.07
C SER A 184 10.38 9.09 -15.32
N ILE A 185 10.20 9.77 -14.17
CA ILE A 185 9.06 9.55 -13.26
C ILE A 185 8.19 10.80 -13.12
N ASP A 186 6.93 10.58 -12.77
CA ASP A 186 6.13 11.55 -12.02
C ASP A 186 6.23 11.18 -10.53
N TYR A 187 6.89 12.00 -9.72
CA TYR A 187 7.13 11.69 -8.31
C TYR A 187 5.83 11.49 -7.51
N LYS A 188 4.74 12.16 -7.87
CA LYS A 188 3.42 11.98 -7.22
C LYS A 188 2.80 10.62 -7.50
N ASN A 189 3.11 10.03 -8.66
CA ASN A 189 2.67 8.70 -9.06
C ASN A 189 3.75 7.63 -8.84
N THR A 190 4.66 7.89 -7.90
CA THR A 190 5.79 7.01 -7.57
C THR A 190 5.69 6.55 -6.12
N ILE A 191 6.00 5.28 -5.88
CA ILE A 191 6.19 4.72 -4.54
C ILE A 191 7.64 4.24 -4.40
N LEU A 192 8.25 4.52 -3.26
CA LEU A 192 9.57 4.03 -2.87
C LEU A 192 9.40 2.90 -1.87
N ILE A 193 9.92 1.72 -2.17
CA ILE A 193 9.98 0.58 -1.24
C ILE A 193 11.44 0.39 -0.82
N THR A 194 11.71 0.50 0.48
CA THR A 194 13.05 0.34 1.05
C THR A 194 13.09 -0.87 1.98
N SER A 195 14.12 -1.72 1.81
CA SER A 195 14.28 -2.93 2.62
C SER A 195 15.74 -3.33 2.80
N SER A 196 16.09 -3.87 3.97
CA SER A 196 17.37 -4.56 4.21
C SER A 196 17.33 -6.03 3.80
N LYS A 197 16.18 -6.53 3.37
CA LYS A 197 16.00 -7.90 2.87
C LYS A 197 15.50 -7.85 1.44
N ALA A 198 15.73 -8.92 0.69
CA ALA A 198 15.06 -9.07 -0.60
C ALA A 198 13.54 -8.94 -0.40
N ILE A 199 12.91 -8.09 -1.21
CA ILE A 199 11.45 -7.95 -1.19
C ILE A 199 10.89 -9.18 -1.91
N PRO A 200 10.17 -10.07 -1.20
CA PRO A 200 9.55 -11.21 -1.86
C PRO A 200 8.49 -10.73 -2.85
N GLU A 201 8.28 -11.50 -3.91
CA GLU A 201 7.14 -11.27 -4.79
C GLU A 201 5.84 -11.40 -4.00
N VAL A 202 4.92 -10.44 -4.20
CA VAL A 202 3.63 -10.45 -3.52
C VAL A 202 2.71 -11.48 -4.18
N PRO A 203 2.26 -12.51 -3.45
CA PRO A 203 1.36 -13.52 -4.00
C PRO A 203 -0.01 -12.91 -4.37
N LYS A 204 -0.57 -13.34 -5.50
CA LYS A 204 -1.93 -12.93 -5.90
C LYS A 204 -2.98 -13.31 -4.87
N GLU A 205 -2.78 -14.44 -4.20
CA GLU A 205 -3.62 -14.93 -3.12
C GLU A 205 -3.69 -13.95 -1.95
N GLU A 206 -2.58 -13.35 -1.58
CA GLU A 206 -2.52 -12.37 -0.50
C GLU A 206 -3.23 -11.07 -0.89
N LEU A 207 -2.98 -10.56 -2.10
CA LEU A 207 -3.70 -9.40 -2.61
C LEU A 207 -5.20 -9.62 -2.73
N ALA A 208 -5.63 -10.80 -3.16
CA ALA A 208 -7.05 -11.15 -3.25
C ALA A 208 -7.72 -11.19 -1.87
N ILE A 209 -7.02 -11.70 -0.84
CA ILE A 209 -7.47 -11.65 0.55
C ILE A 209 -7.59 -10.19 1.01
N VAL A 210 -6.56 -9.38 0.79
CA VAL A 210 -6.56 -7.96 1.19
C VAL A 210 -7.69 -7.20 0.51
N LEU A 211 -7.81 -7.28 -0.83
CA LEU A 211 -8.85 -6.59 -1.59
C LEU A 211 -10.26 -7.01 -1.14
N SER A 212 -10.53 -8.32 -1.04
CA SER A 212 -11.85 -8.79 -0.57
C SER A 212 -12.15 -8.33 0.86
N THR A 213 -11.13 -8.20 1.71
CA THR A 213 -11.30 -7.74 3.09
C THR A 213 -11.58 -6.24 3.16
N ILE A 214 -10.95 -5.40 2.32
CA ILE A 214 -11.26 -3.96 2.22
C ILE A 214 -12.76 -3.75 1.95
N PHE A 215 -13.34 -4.52 1.02
CA PHE A 215 -14.76 -4.38 0.68
C PHE A 215 -15.68 -4.94 1.77
N LYS A 216 -15.30 -6.00 2.50
CA LYS A 216 -16.04 -6.46 3.69
C LYS A 216 -16.00 -5.41 4.80
N TRP A 217 -14.83 -4.82 5.06
CA TRP A 217 -14.64 -3.75 6.02
C TRP A 217 -15.46 -2.51 5.67
N LYS A 218 -15.44 -2.07 4.40
CA LYS A 218 -16.27 -0.97 3.90
C LYS A 218 -17.77 -1.24 4.11
N ASP A 219 -18.23 -2.45 3.83
CA ASP A 219 -19.63 -2.81 3.97
C ASP A 219 -20.07 -2.80 5.45
N ALA A 220 -19.28 -3.37 6.36
CA ALA A 220 -19.55 -3.30 7.80
C ALA A 220 -19.63 -1.84 8.29
N TRP A 221 -18.77 -0.96 7.74
CA TRP A 221 -18.81 0.47 8.03
C TRP A 221 -20.09 1.11 7.49
N LYS A 222 -20.44 0.88 6.21
CA LYS A 222 -21.65 1.40 5.57
C LYS A 222 -22.92 0.95 6.32
N ASP A 223 -22.99 -0.32 6.65
CA ASP A 223 -24.16 -0.94 7.26
C ASP A 223 -24.26 -0.71 8.79
N SER A 224 -23.35 0.08 9.39
CA SER A 224 -23.27 0.34 10.84
C SER A 224 -23.07 -0.92 11.70
N ASP A 225 -22.53 -2.00 11.14
CA ASP A 225 -22.17 -3.21 11.87
C ASP A 225 -20.84 -3.02 12.61
N ILE A 226 -20.93 -2.44 13.81
CA ILE A 226 -19.75 -2.05 14.60
C ILE A 226 -18.90 -3.26 15.02
N GLU A 227 -19.52 -4.40 15.32
CA GLU A 227 -18.77 -5.57 15.79
C GLU A 227 -17.96 -6.17 14.63
N THR A 228 -18.58 -6.36 13.48
CA THR A 228 -17.86 -6.79 12.27
C THR A 228 -16.79 -5.76 11.86
N TYR A 229 -17.09 -4.46 11.89
CA TYR A 229 -16.13 -3.40 11.58
C TYR A 229 -14.89 -3.47 12.48
N LEU A 230 -15.08 -3.55 13.80
CA LEU A 230 -13.97 -3.60 14.76
C LEU A 230 -13.20 -4.94 14.72
N SER A 231 -13.80 -6.02 14.22
CA SER A 231 -13.12 -7.31 14.09
C SER A 231 -11.99 -7.34 13.06
N PHE A 232 -11.91 -6.32 12.18
CA PHE A 232 -10.80 -6.15 11.25
C PHE A 232 -9.58 -5.47 11.87
N TYR A 233 -9.70 -4.89 13.05
CA TYR A 233 -8.62 -4.17 13.71
C TYR A 233 -7.85 -5.07 14.67
N SER A 234 -6.53 -4.95 14.66
CA SER A 234 -5.67 -5.61 15.63
C SER A 234 -5.89 -5.05 17.03
N LYS A 235 -5.65 -5.88 18.05
CA LYS A 235 -5.58 -5.41 19.44
C LYS A 235 -4.42 -4.46 19.68
N ASP A 236 -3.36 -4.57 18.87
CA ASP A 236 -2.18 -3.71 18.89
C ASP A 236 -2.35 -2.45 18.02
N PHE A 237 -3.58 -2.20 17.51
CA PHE A 237 -3.88 -1.02 16.69
C PHE A 237 -3.51 0.27 17.38
N LYS A 238 -2.82 1.16 16.64
CA LYS A 238 -2.48 2.52 17.07
C LYS A 238 -2.60 3.49 15.91
N ARG A 239 -3.12 4.68 16.18
CA ARG A 239 -3.11 5.82 15.25
C ARG A 239 -1.82 6.63 15.35
N ALA A 240 -1.61 7.55 14.39
CA ALA A 240 -0.49 8.49 14.40
C ALA A 240 -0.47 9.38 15.65
N ASP A 241 -1.64 9.72 16.23
CA ASP A 241 -1.80 10.46 17.49
C ASP A 241 -1.60 9.57 18.73
N ARG A 242 -1.23 8.30 18.56
CA ARG A 242 -0.99 7.27 19.57
C ARG A 242 -2.24 6.76 20.29
N SER A 243 -3.43 7.15 19.86
CA SER A 243 -4.66 6.56 20.38
C SER A 243 -4.66 5.06 20.07
N ASP A 244 -4.96 4.27 21.10
CA ASP A 244 -4.99 2.80 21.02
C ASP A 244 -6.33 2.26 20.54
N PHE A 245 -6.40 0.94 20.37
CA PHE A 245 -7.62 0.26 19.97
C PHE A 245 -8.81 0.53 20.90
N SER A 246 -8.58 0.63 22.22
CA SER A 246 -9.67 0.90 23.19
C SER A 246 -10.28 2.28 22.95
N THR A 247 -9.44 3.30 22.86
CA THR A 247 -9.85 4.68 22.57
C THR A 247 -10.58 4.78 21.23
N PHE A 248 -9.97 4.19 20.19
CA PHE A 248 -10.54 4.15 18.85
C PHE A 248 -11.89 3.44 18.80
N SER A 249 -11.99 2.24 19.37
CA SER A 249 -13.24 1.44 19.36
C SER A 249 -14.38 2.15 20.09
N ASN A 250 -14.09 2.80 21.23
CA ASN A 250 -15.09 3.58 21.95
C ASN A 250 -15.59 4.78 21.12
N GLN A 251 -14.69 5.45 20.40
CA GLN A 251 -15.07 6.53 19.48
C GLN A 251 -15.95 6.02 18.35
N LYS A 252 -15.56 4.92 17.70
CA LYS A 252 -16.32 4.34 16.58
C LYS A 252 -17.71 3.84 17.05
N ARG A 253 -17.81 3.20 18.21
CA ARG A 253 -19.11 2.80 18.80
C ARG A 253 -20.07 3.98 18.95
N ARG A 254 -19.59 5.14 19.42
CA ARG A 254 -20.42 6.35 19.54
C ARG A 254 -20.88 6.88 18.17
N ILE A 255 -20.00 6.82 17.16
CA ILE A 255 -20.33 7.26 15.79
C ILE A 255 -21.36 6.32 15.17
N PHE A 256 -21.15 5.01 15.26
CA PHE A 256 -22.05 3.99 14.69
C PHE A 256 -23.42 3.96 15.38
N ALA A 257 -23.49 4.28 16.68
CA ALA A 257 -24.75 4.36 17.42
C ALA A 257 -25.72 5.42 16.87
N LYS A 258 -25.25 6.40 16.11
CA LYS A 258 -26.12 7.36 15.40
C LYS A 258 -26.95 6.70 14.30
N ASN A 259 -26.51 5.54 13.81
CA ASN A 259 -27.15 4.74 12.76
C ASN A 259 -27.58 5.56 11.52
N GLU A 260 -26.77 6.53 11.15
CA GLU A 260 -27.00 7.36 9.97
C GLU A 260 -26.80 6.55 8.70
N GLU A 261 -27.62 6.81 7.68
CA GLU A 261 -27.39 6.29 6.33
C GLU A 261 -26.06 6.81 5.79
N LYS A 262 -25.25 5.93 5.21
CA LYS A 262 -23.91 6.28 4.70
C LYS A 262 -23.76 5.87 3.25
N VAL A 263 -23.13 6.75 2.47
CA VAL A 263 -22.56 6.42 1.18
C VAL A 263 -21.04 6.43 1.35
N ILE A 264 -20.41 5.31 1.04
CA ILE A 264 -18.96 5.14 1.16
C ILE A 264 -18.44 4.57 -0.15
N ASN A 265 -17.60 5.33 -0.85
CA ASN A 265 -16.91 4.90 -2.05
C ASN A 265 -15.42 4.86 -1.75
N LEU A 266 -14.78 3.74 -2.11
CA LEU A 266 -13.33 3.54 -2.06
C LEU A 266 -12.86 3.24 -3.47
N PHE A 267 -11.89 3.98 -3.95
CA PHE A 267 -11.36 3.85 -5.33
C PHE A 267 -9.90 4.29 -5.37
N ASN A 268 -9.24 4.13 -6.52
CA ASN A 268 -7.82 4.43 -6.68
C ASN A 268 -6.96 3.68 -5.66
N ILE A 269 -7.21 2.37 -5.53
CA ILE A 269 -6.58 1.53 -4.52
C ILE A 269 -5.16 1.15 -4.97
N ASP A 270 -4.19 1.49 -4.15
CA ASP A 270 -2.79 1.08 -4.30
C ASP A 270 -2.38 0.26 -3.07
N ILE A 271 -1.87 -0.95 -3.26
CA ILE A 271 -1.43 -1.86 -2.20
C ILE A 271 0.05 -2.17 -2.41
N SER A 272 0.88 -1.73 -1.48
CA SER A 272 2.34 -1.95 -1.48
C SER A 272 2.74 -2.92 -0.38
N PRO A 273 3.69 -3.85 -0.59
CA PRO A 273 4.34 -4.51 0.52
C PRO A 273 5.01 -3.45 1.41
N TYR A 274 4.97 -3.65 2.71
CA TYR A 274 5.56 -2.74 3.69
C TYR A 274 6.67 -3.44 4.48
N PRO A 275 7.93 -3.38 3.98
CA PRO A 275 9.07 -3.91 4.72
C PRO A 275 9.17 -3.28 6.10
N ASN A 276 9.55 -4.07 7.10
CA ASN A 276 9.62 -3.60 8.47
C ASN A 276 10.59 -4.45 9.29
N SER A 277 11.09 -3.88 10.40
CA SER A 277 11.97 -4.57 11.35
C SER A 277 11.22 -5.46 12.34
N LEU A 278 9.88 -5.46 12.31
CA LEU A 278 9.03 -6.24 13.23
C LEU A 278 8.89 -7.71 12.79
N GLY A 279 9.31 -8.04 11.57
CA GLY A 279 9.16 -9.39 11.00
C GLY A 279 7.73 -9.74 10.60
N LYS A 280 6.87 -8.73 10.44
CA LYS A 280 5.45 -8.88 10.09
C LYS A 280 5.25 -8.89 8.57
N ASN A 281 4.31 -9.70 8.08
CA ASN A 281 3.86 -9.64 6.69
C ASN A 281 2.85 -8.50 6.52
N MET A 282 3.35 -7.33 6.12
CA MET A 282 2.59 -6.08 6.13
C MET A 282 2.39 -5.51 4.74
N TYR A 283 1.27 -4.79 4.61
CA TYR A 283 0.94 -3.99 3.43
C TYR A 283 0.49 -2.59 3.85
N LYS A 284 0.91 -1.60 3.05
CA LYS A 284 0.36 -0.25 3.05
C LYS A 284 -0.68 -0.16 1.95
N ILE A 285 -1.84 0.35 2.29
CA ILE A 285 -2.96 0.56 1.37
C ILE A 285 -3.24 2.05 1.31
N LEU A 286 -3.16 2.61 0.12
CA LEU A 286 -3.56 3.98 -0.19
C LEU A 286 -4.82 3.92 -1.03
N MET A 287 -5.82 4.73 -0.74
CA MET A 287 -7.04 4.83 -1.53
C MET A 287 -7.68 6.21 -1.41
N ASP A 288 -8.50 6.56 -2.37
CA ASP A 288 -9.38 7.70 -2.27
C ASP A 288 -10.68 7.27 -1.58
N GLU A 289 -11.17 8.11 -0.66
CA GLU A 289 -12.40 7.91 0.09
C GLU A 289 -13.38 9.04 -0.17
N GLU A 290 -14.60 8.68 -0.54
CA GLU A 290 -15.77 9.56 -0.46
C GLU A 290 -16.70 9.01 0.61
N TYR A 291 -16.96 9.80 1.63
CA TYR A 291 -17.87 9.49 2.73
C TYR A 291 -18.95 10.56 2.85
N PHE A 292 -20.20 10.17 2.80
CA PHE A 292 -21.33 11.04 2.98
C PHE A 292 -22.30 10.44 3.98
N SER A 293 -22.67 11.21 5.01
CA SER A 293 -23.78 10.95 5.91
C SER A 293 -24.52 12.27 6.22
N PRO A 294 -25.69 12.25 6.86
CA PRO A 294 -26.37 13.47 7.26
C PRO A 294 -25.51 14.44 8.08
N SER A 295 -24.61 13.90 8.92
CA SER A 295 -23.77 14.72 9.82
C SER A 295 -22.37 15.01 9.30
N VAL A 296 -21.86 14.28 8.29
CA VAL A 296 -20.47 14.39 7.84
C VAL A 296 -20.37 14.20 6.34
N ARG A 297 -19.57 15.05 5.68
CA ARG A 297 -19.09 14.87 4.31
C ARG A 297 -17.57 14.91 4.31
N PHE A 298 -16.94 13.88 3.75
CA PHE A 298 -15.50 13.79 3.58
C PHE A 298 -15.16 13.31 2.17
N ILE A 299 -14.17 13.93 1.55
CA ILE A 299 -13.54 13.47 0.32
C ILE A 299 -12.04 13.65 0.52
N GLY A 300 -11.28 12.58 0.44
CA GLY A 300 -9.85 12.65 0.71
C GLY A 300 -9.13 11.32 0.51
N LYS A 301 -7.92 11.27 1.03
CA LYS A 301 -7.10 10.06 1.05
C LYS A 301 -7.40 9.26 2.31
N LYS A 302 -7.36 7.94 2.16
CA LYS A 302 -7.39 6.99 3.25
C LYS A 302 -6.14 6.13 3.20
N GLU A 303 -5.48 5.99 4.31
CA GLU A 303 -4.26 5.20 4.48
C GLU A 303 -4.51 4.10 5.50
N LEU A 304 -4.23 2.83 5.14
CA LEU A 304 -4.30 1.70 6.07
C LEU A 304 -2.96 0.97 6.07
N TYR A 305 -2.54 0.53 7.26
CA TYR A 305 -1.42 -0.38 7.46
C TYR A 305 -1.97 -1.66 8.04
N ILE A 306 -1.76 -2.75 7.32
CA ILE A 306 -2.32 -4.06 7.68
C ILE A 306 -1.23 -5.10 7.85
N GLU A 307 -1.51 -6.10 8.68
CA GLU A 307 -0.75 -7.34 8.76
C GLU A 307 -1.62 -8.49 8.21
N LEU A 308 -1.02 -9.38 7.43
CA LEU A 308 -1.66 -10.60 6.96
C LEU A 308 -1.12 -11.78 7.78
N ILE A 309 -1.98 -12.37 8.63
CA ILE A 309 -1.63 -13.47 9.52
C ILE A 309 -2.52 -14.67 9.18
N ASN A 310 -1.94 -15.77 8.72
CA ASN A 310 -2.68 -17.01 8.41
C ASN A 310 -3.92 -16.79 7.54
N GLY A 311 -3.82 -15.91 6.54
CA GLY A 311 -4.92 -15.59 5.63
C GLY A 311 -5.99 -14.63 6.21
N LYS A 312 -5.74 -14.05 7.37
CA LYS A 312 -6.58 -13.01 7.99
C LYS A 312 -5.87 -11.67 7.95
N VAL A 313 -6.59 -10.63 7.55
CA VAL A 313 -6.12 -9.24 7.59
C VAL A 313 -6.43 -8.62 8.94
N GLU A 314 -5.43 -7.97 9.55
CA GLU A 314 -5.57 -7.16 10.75
C GLU A 314 -5.05 -5.74 10.49
N ILE A 315 -5.89 -4.72 10.70
CA ILE A 315 -5.51 -3.32 10.57
C ILE A 315 -4.70 -2.91 11.80
N LEU A 316 -3.46 -2.47 11.58
CA LEU A 316 -2.53 -2.04 12.62
C LEU A 316 -2.56 -0.52 12.84
N SER A 317 -2.83 0.25 11.78
CA SER A 317 -2.92 1.71 11.84
C SER A 317 -3.77 2.23 10.69
N GLU A 318 -4.37 3.42 10.87
CA GLU A 318 -5.10 4.14 9.83
C GLU A 318 -4.96 5.67 10.00
N ASP A 319 -5.14 6.39 8.87
CA ASP A 319 -5.30 7.84 8.83
C ASP A 319 -6.49 8.22 7.94
#